data_f19e0db03e5b6692704f8e38fc64fd86
#
_entry.id   f19e0db03e5b6692704f8e38fc64fd86
#
_cell.length_a   1.000
_cell.length_b   1.000
_cell.length_c   1.000
_cell.angle_alpha   90.00
_cell.angle_beta   90.00
_cell.angle_gamma   90.00
#
_symmetry.space_group_name_H-M   'P 1'
#
loop_
_entity.id
_entity.type
_entity.pdbx_description
1 polymer ?
#
loop_
_entity_poly.entity_id
_entity_poly.type
_entity_poly.pdbx_seq_one_letter_code
_entity_poly.pdbx_strand_id
1 'polypeptide(L)'
;SYDMTRLLRKFVTDISDASNKNTGYVPHTAPFGGGGGGPAWGSAYVVIPWNYFCHYGDTTLLREHYQGMKHWVEYLQTRTDDKGIVVREEPNGWCLGEWSTPHNRIEIPASLVNTAYFYHVTCIMADVAGILNKKNDEHHLRTLAETIRKNFNAAFYNEATHHYGEGKQGADVFALAFGLVPDGKREKVFAALLGHLEKVNYHFDTGILATPLLLQVLTENGRADLAYKLMNQRDFPSYGYLADKKNNTLWETWNGDGNDADIAIRCSEVSWHGSIIHWQASSPISLIRG
;
A
#
# COMPACT_ATOMS: atom_id res chain seq x y z
N SER A 1 16.01 -11.63 -14.02
CA SER A 1 14.75 -11.83 -13.26
C SER A 1 14.53 -13.33 -13.08
N TYR A 2 14.04 -13.74 -11.91
CA TYR A 2 13.69 -15.12 -11.62
C TYR A 2 12.21 -15.35 -11.98
N ASP A 3 11.89 -16.55 -12.50
CA ASP A 3 10.50 -16.98 -12.61
C ASP A 3 9.93 -17.29 -11.22
N MET A 4 9.03 -16.43 -10.77
CA MET A 4 8.40 -16.51 -9.46
C MET A 4 7.02 -17.20 -9.50
N THR A 5 6.57 -17.68 -10.64
CA THR A 5 5.21 -18.18 -10.83
C THR A 5 4.81 -19.26 -9.82
N ARG A 6 5.65 -20.27 -9.59
CA ARG A 6 5.37 -21.34 -8.61
C ARG A 6 5.29 -20.84 -7.18
N LEU A 7 6.24 -19.96 -6.80
CA LEU A 7 6.28 -19.38 -5.45
C LEU A 7 5.02 -18.56 -5.17
N LEU A 8 4.65 -17.70 -6.12
CA LEU A 8 3.50 -16.81 -5.96
C LEU A 8 2.18 -17.57 -5.91
N ARG A 9 2.02 -18.59 -6.77
CA ARG A 9 0.84 -19.47 -6.72
C ARG A 9 0.73 -20.17 -5.38
N LYS A 10 1.83 -20.72 -4.85
CA LYS A 10 1.86 -21.34 -3.53
C LYS A 10 1.52 -20.32 -2.43
N PHE A 11 2.11 -19.14 -2.48
CA PHE A 11 1.90 -18.10 -1.47
C PHE A 11 0.45 -17.61 -1.44
N VAL A 12 -0.17 -17.39 -2.59
CA VAL A 12 -1.61 -17.02 -2.66
C VAL A 12 -2.50 -18.13 -2.10
N THR A 13 -2.15 -19.40 -2.33
CA THR A 13 -2.84 -20.53 -1.73
C THR A 13 -2.70 -20.50 -0.19
N ASP A 14 -1.50 -20.26 0.33
CA ASP A 14 -1.26 -20.16 1.77
C ASP A 14 -2.06 -19.03 2.43
N ILE A 15 -2.14 -17.86 1.76
CA ILE A 15 -2.98 -16.75 2.22
C ILE A 15 -4.46 -17.17 2.22
N SER A 16 -4.90 -17.84 1.15
CA SER A 16 -6.26 -18.37 1.08
C SER A 16 -6.55 -19.31 2.23
N ASP A 17 -5.67 -20.27 2.49
CA ASP A 17 -5.86 -21.28 3.53
C ASP A 17 -5.88 -20.66 4.94
N ALA A 18 -5.05 -19.62 5.17
CA ALA A 18 -5.02 -18.90 6.43
C ALA A 18 -6.24 -17.97 6.63
N SER A 19 -6.95 -17.59 5.55
CA SER A 19 -8.09 -16.67 5.63
C SER A 19 -9.30 -17.32 6.31
N ASN A 20 -10.06 -16.51 7.07
CA ASN A 20 -11.30 -16.96 7.71
C ASN A 20 -12.43 -17.04 6.67
N LYS A 21 -12.85 -18.25 6.34
CA LYS A 21 -13.87 -18.50 5.30
C LYS A 21 -15.26 -18.01 5.67
N ASN A 22 -15.55 -17.79 6.96
CA ASN A 22 -16.85 -17.30 7.41
C ASN A 22 -16.95 -15.78 7.38
N THR A 23 -15.87 -15.08 7.72
CA THR A 23 -15.88 -13.62 7.85
C THR A 23 -15.23 -12.90 6.67
N GLY A 24 -14.34 -13.57 5.92
CA GLY A 24 -13.52 -12.96 4.89
C GLY A 24 -12.21 -12.35 5.42
N TYR A 25 -11.97 -12.38 6.74
CA TYR A 25 -10.75 -11.85 7.32
C TYR A 25 -9.50 -12.54 6.77
N VAL A 26 -8.51 -11.74 6.38
CA VAL A 26 -7.20 -12.22 5.93
C VAL A 26 -6.15 -11.80 6.96
N PRO A 27 -5.46 -12.76 7.61
CA PRO A 27 -4.41 -12.44 8.57
C PRO A 27 -3.21 -11.76 7.86
N HIS A 28 -2.45 -10.97 8.60
CA HIS A 28 -1.32 -10.25 8.01
C HIS A 28 -0.08 -11.14 7.78
N THR A 29 -0.07 -12.36 8.31
CA THR A 29 0.96 -13.37 8.04
C THR A 29 0.34 -14.68 7.59
N ALA A 30 0.95 -15.34 6.61
CA ALA A 30 0.58 -16.66 6.13
C ALA A 30 1.87 -17.50 5.95
N PRO A 31 1.82 -18.80 6.22
CA PRO A 31 0.66 -19.65 6.62
C PRO A 31 0.30 -19.60 8.09
N PHE A 32 1.08 -18.95 8.96
CA PHE A 32 0.94 -19.06 10.41
C PHE A 32 -0.25 -18.32 11.02
N GLY A 33 -0.87 -17.38 10.27
CA GLY A 33 -2.06 -16.69 10.75
C GLY A 33 -1.81 -15.79 11.96
N GLY A 34 -1.13 -14.65 11.78
CA GLY A 34 -1.03 -13.60 12.79
C GLY A 34 -2.06 -12.51 12.57
N GLY A 35 -2.54 -11.85 13.63
CA GLY A 35 -3.52 -10.78 13.55
C GLY A 35 -2.91 -9.37 13.56
N GLY A 36 -3.68 -8.36 13.15
CA GLY A 36 -3.48 -6.97 13.51
C GLY A 36 -2.57 -6.11 12.64
N GLY A 37 -2.12 -6.56 11.48
CA GLY A 37 -1.29 -5.74 10.57
C GLY A 37 -2.02 -4.56 9.97
N GLY A 38 -3.30 -4.72 9.75
CA GLY A 38 -4.15 -3.74 9.07
C GLY A 38 -4.45 -4.12 7.61
N PRO A 39 -5.38 -3.40 6.98
CA PRO A 39 -5.81 -3.70 5.61
C PRO A 39 -4.69 -3.77 4.58
N ALA A 40 -3.61 -3.03 4.75
CA ALA A 40 -2.47 -3.08 3.83
C ALA A 40 -1.87 -4.48 3.72
N TRP A 41 -1.74 -5.20 4.84
CA TRP A 41 -1.18 -6.57 4.87
C TRP A 41 -2.15 -7.60 4.31
N GLY A 42 -3.39 -7.63 4.79
CA GLY A 42 -4.43 -8.54 4.29
C GLY A 42 -4.73 -8.34 2.80
N SER A 43 -4.54 -7.13 2.29
CA SER A 43 -4.70 -6.79 0.87
C SER A 43 -3.73 -7.55 -0.05
N ALA A 44 -2.67 -8.16 0.48
CA ALA A 44 -1.79 -9.04 -0.30
C ALA A 44 -2.58 -10.14 -1.03
N TYR A 45 -3.69 -10.59 -0.46
CA TYR A 45 -4.56 -11.59 -1.09
C TYR A 45 -5.20 -11.12 -2.41
N VAL A 46 -5.36 -9.80 -2.58
CA VAL A 46 -5.88 -9.20 -3.82
C VAL A 46 -4.74 -8.69 -4.71
N VAL A 47 -3.76 -8.03 -4.12
CA VAL A 47 -2.68 -7.36 -4.86
C VAL A 47 -1.73 -8.36 -5.54
N ILE A 48 -1.41 -9.49 -4.89
CA ILE A 48 -0.49 -10.48 -5.47
C ILE A 48 -1.08 -11.15 -6.72
N PRO A 49 -2.32 -11.69 -6.72
CA PRO A 49 -2.94 -12.22 -7.93
C PRO A 49 -3.09 -11.20 -9.06
N TRP A 50 -3.39 -9.94 -8.71
CA TRP A 50 -3.46 -8.84 -9.67
C TRP A 50 -2.11 -8.59 -10.33
N ASN A 51 -1.06 -8.39 -9.55
CA ASN A 51 0.28 -8.18 -10.07
C ASN A 51 0.80 -9.38 -10.87
N TYR A 52 0.48 -10.60 -10.44
CA TYR A 52 0.77 -11.81 -11.20
C TYR A 52 0.13 -11.75 -12.60
N PHE A 53 -1.15 -11.42 -12.68
CA PHE A 53 -1.82 -11.24 -13.96
C PHE A 53 -1.16 -10.14 -14.81
N CYS A 54 -0.87 -8.99 -14.22
CA CYS A 54 -0.24 -7.87 -14.93
C CYS A 54 1.13 -8.22 -15.52
N HIS A 55 1.92 -9.06 -14.84
CA HIS A 55 3.26 -9.43 -15.28
C HIS A 55 3.30 -10.62 -16.24
N TYR A 56 2.42 -11.59 -16.04
CA TYR A 56 2.45 -12.85 -16.78
C TYR A 56 1.30 -13.01 -17.77
N GLY A 57 0.28 -12.14 -17.75
CA GLY A 57 -0.93 -12.27 -18.57
C GLY A 57 -1.83 -13.45 -18.18
N ASP A 58 -1.50 -14.16 -17.09
CA ASP A 58 -2.20 -15.37 -16.66
C ASP A 58 -3.30 -15.04 -15.64
N THR A 59 -4.55 -15.31 -16.03
CA THR A 59 -5.74 -15.06 -15.21
C THR A 59 -6.06 -16.20 -14.23
N THR A 60 -5.23 -17.22 -14.12
CA THR A 60 -5.52 -18.43 -13.31
C THR A 60 -5.74 -18.07 -11.85
N LEU A 61 -4.83 -17.31 -11.20
CA LEU A 61 -4.97 -16.90 -9.82
C LEU A 61 -6.20 -16.02 -9.60
N LEU A 62 -6.53 -15.14 -10.56
CA LEU A 62 -7.72 -14.31 -10.48
C LEU A 62 -9.00 -15.17 -10.46
N ARG A 63 -9.06 -16.23 -11.26
CA ARG A 63 -10.22 -17.12 -11.31
C ARG A 63 -10.32 -18.02 -10.07
N GLU A 64 -9.22 -18.65 -9.70
CA GLU A 64 -9.18 -19.60 -8.59
C GLU A 64 -9.50 -18.94 -7.26
N HIS A 65 -9.02 -17.71 -7.04
CA HIS A 65 -9.14 -17.00 -5.76
C HIS A 65 -10.20 -15.89 -5.74
N TYR A 66 -10.98 -15.72 -6.82
CA TYR A 66 -11.95 -14.63 -6.97
C TYR A 66 -12.86 -14.45 -5.75
N GLN A 67 -13.47 -15.53 -5.28
CA GLN A 67 -14.41 -15.46 -4.16
C GLN A 67 -13.73 -15.04 -2.86
N GLY A 68 -12.53 -15.56 -2.57
CA GLY A 68 -11.77 -15.19 -1.39
C GLY A 68 -11.34 -13.73 -1.42
N MET A 69 -10.85 -13.25 -2.56
CA MET A 69 -10.48 -11.84 -2.76
C MET A 69 -11.70 -10.91 -2.61
N LYS A 70 -12.84 -11.28 -3.18
CA LYS A 70 -14.09 -10.52 -3.04
C LYS A 70 -14.54 -10.48 -1.58
N HIS A 71 -14.48 -11.60 -0.88
CA HIS A 71 -14.87 -11.71 0.53
C HIS A 71 -13.98 -10.84 1.44
N TRP A 72 -12.70 -10.66 1.10
CA TRP A 72 -11.85 -9.69 1.78
C TRP A 72 -12.37 -8.25 1.66
N VAL A 73 -12.77 -7.82 0.46
CA VAL A 73 -13.36 -6.48 0.23
C VAL A 73 -14.68 -6.33 1.00
N GLU A 74 -15.54 -7.35 1.00
CA GLU A 74 -16.79 -7.37 1.76
C GLU A 74 -16.52 -7.30 3.27
N TYR A 75 -15.49 -8.01 3.76
CA TYR A 75 -15.05 -7.91 5.14
C TYR A 75 -14.63 -6.49 5.50
N LEU A 76 -13.79 -5.84 4.70
CA LEU A 76 -13.35 -4.46 4.94
C LEU A 76 -14.53 -3.49 4.98
N GLN A 77 -15.54 -3.70 4.14
CA GLN A 77 -16.77 -2.91 4.18
C GLN A 77 -17.49 -3.01 5.53
N THR A 78 -17.47 -4.18 6.19
CA THR A 78 -18.04 -4.35 7.54
C THR A 78 -17.23 -3.67 8.64
N ARG A 79 -16.01 -3.20 8.34
CA ARG A 79 -15.09 -2.55 9.30
C ARG A 79 -15.11 -1.03 9.22
N THR A 80 -15.97 -0.46 8.38
CA THR A 80 -16.14 0.99 8.30
C THR A 80 -16.98 1.53 9.46
N ASP A 81 -16.64 2.74 9.90
CA ASP A 81 -17.48 3.52 10.81
C ASP A 81 -18.70 4.12 10.07
N ASP A 82 -19.47 4.95 10.77
CA ASP A 82 -20.64 5.68 10.26
C ASP A 82 -20.31 6.67 9.13
N LYS A 83 -19.04 7.06 8.99
CA LYS A 83 -18.53 7.91 7.91
C LYS A 83 -17.96 7.09 6.74
N GLY A 84 -17.99 5.77 6.83
CA GLY A 84 -17.44 4.86 5.82
C GLY A 84 -15.90 4.79 5.82
N ILE A 85 -15.26 5.08 6.96
CA ILE A 85 -13.82 5.04 7.16
C ILE A 85 -13.43 3.76 7.89
N VAL A 86 -12.45 3.02 7.38
CA VAL A 86 -11.90 1.84 8.06
C VAL A 86 -10.98 2.28 9.17
N VAL A 87 -11.49 2.35 10.41
CA VAL A 87 -10.73 2.77 11.58
C VAL A 87 -9.73 1.69 11.98
N ARG A 88 -10.18 0.45 12.04
CA ARG A 88 -9.33 -0.74 12.24
C ARG A 88 -10.03 -1.98 11.68
N GLU A 89 -9.24 -2.96 11.26
CA GLU A 89 -9.80 -4.17 10.66
C GLU A 89 -10.41 -5.12 11.68
N GLU A 90 -9.87 -5.18 12.90
CA GLU A 90 -10.45 -5.97 13.97
C GLU A 90 -10.79 -5.11 15.19
N PRO A 91 -11.90 -5.37 15.89
CA PRO A 91 -12.36 -4.53 17.02
C PRO A 91 -11.32 -4.36 18.12
N ASN A 92 -10.57 -5.41 18.45
CA ASN A 92 -9.53 -5.42 19.46
C ASN A 92 -8.12 -5.61 18.89
N GLY A 93 -8.00 -5.63 17.56
CA GLY A 93 -6.72 -5.73 16.87
C GLY A 93 -5.96 -4.39 16.89
N TRP A 94 -4.67 -4.48 16.81
CA TRP A 94 -3.85 -3.31 16.51
C TRP A 94 -3.73 -3.14 14.99
N CYS A 95 -3.42 -1.94 14.58
CA CYS A 95 -3.37 -1.57 13.20
C CYS A 95 -2.08 -0.77 12.98
N LEU A 96 -1.19 -1.29 12.14
CA LEU A 96 0.13 -0.70 11.95
C LEU A 96 0.08 0.63 11.18
N GLY A 97 -0.89 0.77 10.28
CA GLY A 97 -0.92 1.94 9.41
C GLY A 97 0.34 2.03 8.54
N GLU A 98 0.97 3.18 8.50
CA GLU A 98 2.28 3.38 7.86
C GLU A 98 3.38 2.92 8.83
N TRP A 99 3.93 1.74 8.58
CA TRP A 99 4.90 1.09 9.47
C TRP A 99 6.34 1.54 9.19
N SER A 100 7.17 1.58 10.25
CA SER A 100 8.61 1.84 10.15
C SER A 100 8.98 3.19 9.51
N THR A 101 8.28 4.25 9.90
CA THR A 101 8.71 5.62 9.55
C THR A 101 10.04 5.97 10.25
N PRO A 102 10.82 6.95 9.77
CA PRO A 102 12.16 7.23 10.26
C PRO A 102 12.30 7.42 11.77
N HIS A 103 11.26 7.84 12.43
CA HIS A 103 11.29 8.11 13.88
C HIS A 103 10.43 7.13 14.69
N ASN A 104 10.02 6.01 14.09
CA ASN A 104 9.11 5.02 14.68
C ASN A 104 7.83 5.67 15.26
N ARG A 105 7.37 6.76 14.65
CA ARG A 105 6.18 7.49 15.03
C ARG A 105 5.06 7.20 14.05
N ILE A 106 3.87 7.00 14.57
CA ILE A 106 2.65 6.99 13.74
C ILE A 106 2.34 8.44 13.40
N GLU A 107 2.86 8.93 12.29
CA GLU A 107 2.67 10.31 11.83
C GLU A 107 1.45 10.47 10.92
N ILE A 108 0.93 9.34 10.41
CA ILE A 108 -0.26 9.29 9.56
C ILE A 108 -1.31 8.44 10.27
N PRO A 109 -2.57 8.93 10.39
CA PRO A 109 -3.63 8.13 11.00
C PRO A 109 -3.77 6.77 10.30
N ALA A 110 -3.78 5.68 11.07
CA ALA A 110 -3.96 4.34 10.50
C ALA A 110 -5.25 4.23 9.67
N SER A 111 -6.30 4.94 10.05
CA SER A 111 -7.55 5.01 9.33
C SER A 111 -7.40 5.58 7.91
N LEU A 112 -6.48 6.53 7.68
CA LEU A 112 -6.17 7.02 6.35
C LEU A 112 -5.56 5.90 5.49
N VAL A 113 -4.53 5.23 6.00
CA VAL A 113 -3.85 4.13 5.29
C VAL A 113 -4.83 2.99 5.02
N ASN A 114 -5.59 2.58 6.03
CA ASN A 114 -6.56 1.49 5.93
C ASN A 114 -7.63 1.76 4.86
N THR A 115 -8.17 2.98 4.84
CA THR A 115 -9.22 3.36 3.88
C THR A 115 -8.65 3.52 2.48
N ALA A 116 -7.41 4.01 2.34
CA ALA A 116 -6.73 4.06 1.06
C ALA A 116 -6.52 2.66 0.47
N TYR A 117 -6.10 1.67 1.28
CA TYR A 117 -6.00 0.28 0.82
C TYR A 117 -7.35 -0.35 0.54
N PHE A 118 -8.39 -0.07 1.35
CA PHE A 118 -9.75 -0.52 1.05
C PHE A 118 -10.21 -0.03 -0.32
N TYR A 119 -9.99 1.25 -0.64
CA TYR A 119 -10.25 1.79 -1.97
C TYR A 119 -9.46 1.07 -3.06
N HIS A 120 -8.14 0.92 -2.86
CA HIS A 120 -7.23 0.32 -3.84
C HIS A 120 -7.64 -1.11 -4.20
N VAL A 121 -7.88 -1.98 -3.21
CA VAL A 121 -8.30 -3.36 -3.49
C VAL A 121 -9.71 -3.44 -4.07
N THR A 122 -10.61 -2.50 -3.72
CA THR A 122 -11.94 -2.42 -4.34
C THR A 122 -11.85 -2.09 -5.83
N CYS A 123 -10.97 -1.16 -6.21
CA CYS A 123 -10.69 -0.86 -7.62
C CYS A 123 -10.11 -2.06 -8.36
N ILE A 124 -9.10 -2.73 -7.78
CA ILE A 124 -8.52 -3.95 -8.37
C ILE A 124 -9.61 -5.00 -8.57
N MET A 125 -10.45 -5.25 -7.56
CA MET A 125 -11.50 -6.24 -7.68
C MET A 125 -12.57 -5.88 -8.72
N ALA A 126 -12.84 -4.59 -8.95
CA ALA A 126 -13.70 -4.15 -10.04
C ALA A 126 -13.08 -4.49 -11.41
N ASP A 127 -11.77 -4.24 -11.58
CA ASP A 127 -11.04 -4.59 -12.81
C ASP A 127 -11.01 -6.11 -13.02
N VAL A 128 -10.73 -6.88 -11.96
CA VAL A 128 -10.76 -8.35 -12.00
C VAL A 128 -12.15 -8.88 -12.38
N ALA A 129 -13.22 -8.29 -11.82
CA ALA A 129 -14.59 -8.64 -12.17
C ALA A 129 -14.88 -8.39 -13.65
N GLY A 130 -14.38 -7.26 -14.20
CA GLY A 130 -14.47 -6.95 -15.63
C GLY A 130 -13.74 -7.97 -16.51
N ILE A 131 -12.50 -8.31 -16.17
CA ILE A 131 -11.68 -9.32 -16.87
C ILE A 131 -12.37 -10.69 -16.87
N LEU A 132 -13.00 -11.06 -15.75
CA LEU A 132 -13.70 -12.33 -15.60
C LEU A 132 -15.16 -12.30 -16.07
N ASN A 133 -15.61 -11.22 -16.73
CA ASN A 133 -16.98 -11.02 -17.23
C ASN A 133 -18.08 -11.09 -16.14
N LYS A 134 -17.78 -10.70 -14.91
CA LYS A 134 -18.71 -10.65 -13.77
C LYS A 134 -19.37 -9.26 -13.67
N LYS A 135 -20.18 -8.89 -14.63
CA LYS A 135 -20.69 -7.52 -14.83
C LYS A 135 -21.42 -6.92 -13.61
N ASN A 136 -22.20 -7.72 -12.88
CA ASN A 136 -22.89 -7.24 -11.68
C ASN A 136 -21.90 -6.87 -10.56
N ASP A 137 -20.89 -7.72 -10.33
CA ASP A 137 -19.84 -7.45 -9.36
C ASP A 137 -19.01 -6.23 -9.77
N GLU A 138 -18.64 -6.12 -11.06
CA GLU A 138 -17.92 -4.97 -11.59
C GLU A 138 -18.64 -3.66 -11.29
N HIS A 139 -19.95 -3.59 -11.63
CA HIS A 139 -20.75 -2.39 -11.38
C HIS A 139 -20.84 -2.06 -9.88
N HIS A 140 -21.12 -3.06 -9.05
CA HIS A 140 -21.20 -2.89 -7.60
C HIS A 140 -19.88 -2.37 -7.00
N LEU A 141 -18.75 -2.99 -7.38
CA LEU A 141 -17.44 -2.63 -6.87
C LEU A 141 -17.00 -1.22 -7.33
N ARG A 142 -17.32 -0.82 -8.56
CA ARG A 142 -17.06 0.56 -9.01
C ARG A 142 -17.88 1.57 -8.22
N THR A 143 -19.15 1.30 -7.96
CA THR A 143 -19.99 2.16 -7.12
C THR A 143 -19.46 2.25 -5.69
N LEU A 144 -19.01 1.13 -5.13
CA LEU A 144 -18.39 1.09 -3.81
C LEU A 144 -17.09 1.92 -3.79
N ALA A 145 -16.24 1.78 -4.79
CA ALA A 145 -15.00 2.54 -4.91
C ALA A 145 -15.25 4.05 -4.92
N GLU A 146 -16.24 4.53 -5.70
CA GLU A 146 -16.59 5.96 -5.71
C GLU A 146 -17.10 6.44 -4.35
N THR A 147 -17.86 5.60 -3.65
CA THR A 147 -18.33 5.91 -2.28
C THR A 147 -17.15 6.03 -1.31
N ILE A 148 -16.20 5.09 -1.35
CA ILE A 148 -14.98 5.13 -0.52
C ILE A 148 -14.17 6.38 -0.84
N ARG A 149 -13.97 6.69 -2.13
CA ARG A 149 -13.23 7.87 -2.59
C ARG A 149 -13.83 9.16 -2.03
N LYS A 150 -15.15 9.29 -2.11
CA LYS A 150 -15.88 10.45 -1.57
C LYS A 150 -15.68 10.58 -0.05
N ASN A 151 -15.86 9.49 0.69
CA ASN A 151 -15.73 9.48 2.14
C ASN A 151 -14.29 9.76 2.59
N PHE A 152 -13.31 9.17 1.90
CA PHE A 152 -11.89 9.42 2.13
C PHE A 152 -11.54 10.90 1.99
N ASN A 153 -11.98 11.55 0.91
CA ASN A 153 -11.72 12.97 0.69
C ASN A 153 -12.43 13.85 1.72
N ALA A 154 -13.65 13.51 2.09
CA ALA A 154 -14.38 14.24 3.13
C ALA A 154 -13.69 14.16 4.51
N ALA A 155 -13.01 13.05 4.79
CA ALA A 155 -12.34 12.83 6.08
C ALA A 155 -10.92 13.40 6.13
N PHE A 156 -10.16 13.36 5.02
CA PHE A 156 -8.71 13.56 5.07
C PHE A 156 -8.18 14.67 4.17
N TYR A 157 -8.91 15.11 3.15
CA TYR A 157 -8.42 16.16 2.24
C TYR A 157 -8.63 17.55 2.83
N ASN A 158 -7.57 18.35 2.83
CA ASN A 158 -7.62 19.77 3.24
C ASN A 158 -7.59 20.67 2.00
N GLU A 159 -8.71 21.34 1.71
CA GLU A 159 -8.86 22.21 0.56
C GLU A 159 -7.94 23.45 0.61
N ALA A 160 -7.59 23.94 1.80
CA ALA A 160 -6.76 25.12 1.95
C ALA A 160 -5.27 24.86 1.70
N THR A 161 -4.77 23.69 2.09
CA THR A 161 -3.36 23.32 1.97
C THR A 161 -3.10 22.36 0.81
N HIS A 162 -4.13 21.74 0.27
CA HIS A 162 -4.09 20.68 -0.73
C HIS A 162 -3.33 19.43 -0.28
N HIS A 163 -3.17 19.22 1.03
CA HIS A 163 -2.60 18.02 1.64
C HIS A 163 -3.69 17.07 2.15
N TYR A 164 -3.30 15.85 2.35
CA TYR A 164 -4.06 14.85 3.11
C TYR A 164 -3.55 14.74 4.54
N GLY A 165 -4.48 14.55 5.49
CA GLY A 165 -4.15 14.50 6.90
C GLY A 165 -3.38 15.76 7.34
N GLU A 166 -2.22 15.56 7.95
CA GLU A 166 -1.34 16.66 8.42
C GLU A 166 -0.23 17.01 7.43
N GLY A 167 -0.31 16.56 6.18
CA GLY A 167 0.63 16.91 5.12
C GLY A 167 1.95 16.15 5.17
N LYS A 168 1.96 14.92 5.69
CA LYS A 168 3.09 14.02 5.60
C LYS A 168 3.17 13.37 4.23
N GLN A 169 4.37 13.07 3.76
CA GLN A 169 4.61 12.48 2.43
C GLN A 169 3.68 11.30 2.15
N GLY A 170 3.62 10.33 3.05
CA GLY A 170 2.83 9.12 2.87
C GLY A 170 1.33 9.39 2.69
N ALA A 171 0.76 10.38 3.38
CA ALA A 171 -0.67 10.70 3.27
C ALA A 171 -1.02 11.19 1.85
N ASP A 172 -0.22 12.10 1.29
CA ASP A 172 -0.39 12.60 -0.07
C ASP A 172 -0.07 11.51 -1.10
N VAL A 173 0.95 10.70 -0.83
CA VAL A 173 1.39 9.60 -1.70
C VAL A 173 0.31 8.53 -1.86
N PHE A 174 -0.34 8.07 -0.79
CA PHE A 174 -1.45 7.11 -0.92
C PHE A 174 -2.58 7.66 -1.78
N ALA A 175 -2.94 8.94 -1.59
CA ALA A 175 -3.99 9.56 -2.37
C ALA A 175 -3.63 9.68 -3.86
N LEU A 176 -2.39 10.08 -4.16
CA LEU A 176 -1.90 10.24 -5.53
C LEU A 176 -1.73 8.88 -6.24
N ALA A 177 -1.10 7.92 -5.57
CA ALA A 177 -0.79 6.60 -6.14
C ALA A 177 -2.05 5.78 -6.43
N PHE A 178 -3.03 5.81 -5.53
CA PHE A 178 -4.24 5.01 -5.68
C PHE A 178 -5.37 5.73 -6.46
N GLY A 179 -5.18 7.00 -6.83
CA GLY A 179 -6.18 7.75 -7.59
C GLY A 179 -7.36 8.24 -6.74
N LEU A 180 -7.13 8.48 -5.45
CA LEU A 180 -8.14 8.99 -4.52
C LEU A 180 -8.38 10.49 -4.68
N VAL A 181 -7.41 11.23 -5.23
CA VAL A 181 -7.49 12.69 -5.36
C VAL A 181 -8.70 13.10 -6.20
N PRO A 182 -9.48 14.12 -5.77
CA PRO A 182 -10.61 14.63 -6.56
C PRO A 182 -10.18 15.15 -7.91
N ASP A 183 -11.09 15.09 -8.88
CA ASP A 183 -10.83 15.57 -10.23
C ASP A 183 -10.42 17.04 -10.21
N GLY A 184 -9.42 17.39 -11.02
CA GLY A 184 -8.85 18.74 -11.11
C GLY A 184 -8.00 19.18 -9.91
N LYS A 185 -7.77 18.32 -8.90
CA LYS A 185 -6.93 18.66 -7.73
C LYS A 185 -5.56 17.96 -7.75
N ARG A 186 -5.33 17.00 -8.65
CA ARG A 186 -4.11 16.18 -8.68
C ARG A 186 -2.82 16.99 -8.71
N GLU A 187 -2.76 18.00 -9.58
CA GLU A 187 -1.58 18.87 -9.71
C GLU A 187 -1.31 19.68 -8.43
N LYS A 188 -2.37 20.11 -7.73
CA LYS A 188 -2.25 20.88 -6.49
C LYS A 188 -1.73 20.01 -5.35
N VAL A 189 -2.25 18.79 -5.22
CA VAL A 189 -1.76 17.81 -4.22
C VAL A 189 -0.31 17.44 -4.53
N PHE A 190 0.04 17.22 -5.79
CA PHE A 190 1.40 16.91 -6.17
C PHE A 190 2.35 18.10 -5.89
N ALA A 191 1.94 19.33 -6.17
CA ALA A 191 2.73 20.52 -5.84
C ALA A 191 2.91 20.67 -4.31
N ALA A 192 1.89 20.36 -3.51
CA ALA A 192 1.97 20.37 -2.05
C ALA A 192 2.97 19.33 -1.55
N LEU A 193 2.94 18.10 -2.09
CA LEU A 193 3.93 17.06 -1.81
C LEU A 193 5.36 17.52 -2.13
N LEU A 194 5.57 18.15 -3.30
CA LEU A 194 6.89 18.70 -3.69
C LEU A 194 7.36 19.77 -2.70
N GLY A 195 6.48 20.67 -2.28
CA GLY A 195 6.79 21.69 -1.28
C GLY A 195 7.16 21.08 0.09
N HIS A 196 6.53 19.96 0.48
CA HIS A 196 6.91 19.24 1.69
C HIS A 196 8.28 18.57 1.55
N LEU A 197 8.56 17.91 0.42
CA LEU A 197 9.87 17.32 0.13
C LEU A 197 11.00 18.35 0.22
N GLU A 198 10.78 19.55 -0.27
CA GLU A 198 11.73 20.65 -0.17
C GLU A 198 11.99 21.07 1.28
N LYS A 199 10.93 21.22 2.08
CA LYS A 199 11.02 21.57 3.51
C LYS A 199 11.80 20.56 4.34
N VAL A 200 11.72 19.27 4.01
CA VAL A 200 12.47 18.21 4.69
C VAL A 200 13.81 17.92 3.99
N ASN A 201 14.30 18.85 3.16
CA ASN A 201 15.55 18.75 2.43
C ASN A 201 15.69 17.44 1.64
N TYR A 202 14.58 16.97 1.03
CA TYR A 202 14.50 15.75 0.22
C TYR A 202 14.91 14.49 0.99
N HIS A 203 14.45 14.37 2.24
CA HIS A 203 14.55 13.14 3.02
C HIS A 203 13.20 12.43 3.08
N PHE A 204 13.23 11.13 3.35
CA PHE A 204 12.01 10.36 3.55
C PHE A 204 11.41 10.65 4.93
N ASP A 205 10.08 10.82 5.00
CA ASP A 205 9.31 10.67 6.24
C ASP A 205 8.34 9.49 6.15
N THR A 206 8.47 8.69 5.08
CA THR A 206 7.64 7.54 4.78
C THR A 206 8.15 6.26 5.43
N GLY A 207 7.24 5.33 5.67
CA GLY A 207 7.53 3.96 6.08
C GLY A 207 7.51 2.99 4.90
N ILE A 208 7.36 1.69 5.21
CA ILE A 208 7.51 0.62 4.23
C ILE A 208 6.44 0.61 3.13
N LEU A 209 5.25 1.15 3.41
CA LEU A 209 4.14 1.15 2.47
C LEU A 209 4.22 2.31 1.48
N ALA A 210 4.51 3.52 1.96
CA ALA A 210 4.50 4.71 1.13
C ALA A 210 5.84 4.98 0.41
N THR A 211 6.98 4.52 0.93
CA THR A 211 8.29 4.75 0.30
C THR A 211 8.35 4.31 -1.16
N PRO A 212 7.97 3.07 -1.55
CA PRO A 212 7.97 2.68 -2.94
C PRO A 212 6.97 3.47 -3.79
N LEU A 213 5.81 3.78 -3.23
CA LEU A 213 4.80 4.58 -3.90
C LEU A 213 5.25 6.03 -4.14
N LEU A 214 6.01 6.63 -3.21
CA LEU A 214 6.58 7.97 -3.38
C LEU A 214 7.50 8.02 -4.60
N LEU A 215 8.40 7.06 -4.73
CA LEU A 215 9.32 6.98 -5.87
C LEU A 215 8.56 6.82 -7.19
N GLN A 216 7.52 5.98 -7.20
CA GLN A 216 6.65 5.80 -8.35
C GLN A 216 5.89 7.10 -8.70
N VAL A 217 5.24 7.73 -7.72
CA VAL A 217 4.48 8.99 -7.92
C VAL A 217 5.39 10.09 -8.50
N LEU A 218 6.60 10.24 -7.98
CA LEU A 218 7.55 11.20 -8.51
C LEU A 218 7.91 10.90 -9.97
N THR A 219 8.23 9.65 -10.28
CA THR A 219 8.63 9.23 -11.63
C THR A 219 7.50 9.38 -12.64
N GLU A 220 6.29 8.96 -12.30
CA GLU A 220 5.11 9.07 -13.16
C GLU A 220 4.69 10.52 -13.43
N ASN A 221 5.01 11.43 -12.51
CA ASN A 221 4.76 12.87 -12.70
C ASN A 221 5.99 13.63 -13.22
N GLY A 222 6.93 12.95 -13.87
CA GLY A 222 8.08 13.55 -14.55
C GLY A 222 9.20 14.06 -13.63
N ARG A 223 9.20 13.66 -12.34
CA ARG A 223 10.20 14.07 -11.35
C ARG A 223 11.11 12.91 -10.93
N ALA A 224 11.55 12.10 -11.91
CA ALA A 224 12.57 11.08 -11.68
C ALA A 224 13.88 11.65 -11.09
N ASP A 225 14.18 12.92 -11.37
CA ASP A 225 15.29 13.66 -10.77
C ASP A 225 15.20 13.70 -9.23
N LEU A 226 13.99 13.93 -8.70
CA LEU A 226 13.77 13.95 -7.25
C LEU A 226 13.76 12.54 -6.64
N ALA A 227 13.20 11.56 -7.33
CA ALA A 227 13.31 10.16 -6.90
C ALA A 227 14.77 9.74 -6.77
N TYR A 228 15.60 10.08 -7.77
CA TYR A 228 17.03 9.82 -7.74
C TYR A 228 17.73 10.60 -6.60
N LYS A 229 17.38 11.87 -6.38
CA LYS A 229 17.92 12.69 -5.30
C LYS A 229 17.63 12.09 -3.92
N LEU A 230 16.38 11.67 -3.67
CA LEU A 230 15.97 10.98 -2.43
C LEU A 230 16.78 9.71 -2.19
N MET A 231 16.94 8.88 -3.22
CA MET A 231 17.67 7.61 -3.15
C MET A 231 19.16 7.80 -2.86
N ASN A 232 19.76 8.89 -3.32
CA ASN A 232 21.21 9.16 -3.21
C ASN A 232 21.62 10.02 -2.00
N GLN A 233 20.68 10.43 -1.15
CA GLN A 233 21.05 11.08 0.13
C GLN A 233 21.92 10.13 0.96
N ARG A 234 22.89 10.68 1.72
CA ARG A 234 23.82 9.90 2.53
C ARG A 234 23.60 10.07 4.03
N ASP A 235 22.82 11.03 4.43
CA ASP A 235 22.42 11.29 5.80
C ASP A 235 21.04 10.68 6.09
N PHE A 236 20.72 10.53 7.37
CA PHE A 236 19.47 9.91 7.87
C PHE A 236 18.26 10.82 7.62
N PRO A 237 17.14 10.26 7.19
CA PRO A 237 16.90 8.90 6.72
C PRO A 237 17.06 8.78 5.20
N SER A 238 17.84 7.82 4.73
CA SER A 238 18.05 7.57 3.30
C SER A 238 18.62 6.18 3.03
N TYR A 239 18.52 5.72 1.78
CA TYR A 239 19.16 4.47 1.36
C TYR A 239 20.68 4.55 1.38
N GLY A 240 21.27 5.72 1.05
CA GLY A 240 22.71 5.93 1.14
C GLY A 240 23.21 5.85 2.58
N TYR A 241 22.45 6.37 3.54
CA TYR A 241 22.73 6.18 4.97
C TYR A 241 22.76 4.70 5.34
N LEU A 242 21.76 3.92 4.92
CA LEU A 242 21.73 2.48 5.18
C LEU A 242 22.90 1.74 4.52
N ALA A 243 23.25 2.10 3.28
CA ALA A 243 24.40 1.50 2.58
C ALA A 243 25.74 1.78 3.28
N ASP A 244 25.91 2.97 3.86
CA ASP A 244 27.12 3.34 4.60
C ASP A 244 27.29 2.58 5.93
N LYS A 245 26.21 2.00 6.45
CA LYS A 245 26.25 1.12 7.63
C LYS A 245 26.83 -0.27 7.34
N LYS A 246 27.29 -0.53 6.11
CA LYS A 246 27.94 -1.78 5.65
C LYS A 246 27.05 -3.01 5.78
N ASN A 247 25.74 -2.85 5.70
CA ASN A 247 24.81 -3.96 5.68
C ASN A 247 24.62 -4.48 4.27
N ASN A 248 24.54 -5.79 4.15
CA ASN A 248 24.39 -6.47 2.86
C ASN A 248 22.92 -6.63 2.43
N THR A 249 21.98 -6.15 3.26
CA THR A 249 20.55 -6.24 3.01
C THR A 249 19.85 -4.90 3.30
N LEU A 250 18.71 -4.67 2.69
CA LEU A 250 17.84 -3.56 3.06
C LEU A 250 17.17 -3.88 4.41
N TRP A 251 17.26 -2.93 5.33
CA TRP A 251 16.62 -3.06 6.63
C TRP A 251 15.13 -2.72 6.55
N GLU A 252 14.35 -3.29 7.44
CA GLU A 252 12.92 -2.94 7.56
C GLU A 252 12.73 -1.53 8.11
N THR A 253 13.65 -1.07 8.98
CA THR A 253 13.57 0.25 9.61
C THR A 253 14.68 1.17 9.15
N TRP A 254 14.40 2.47 9.07
CA TRP A 254 15.41 3.47 8.74
C TRP A 254 16.54 3.59 9.79
N ASN A 255 16.24 3.24 11.05
CA ASN A 255 17.18 3.43 12.17
C ASN A 255 18.25 2.34 12.27
N GLY A 256 17.96 1.15 11.79
CA GLY A 256 18.84 -0.02 11.62
C GLY A 256 19.76 -0.47 12.75
N ASP A 257 20.21 0.46 13.58
CA ASP A 257 21.14 0.27 14.70
C ASP A 257 20.65 0.90 16.01
N GLY A 258 19.36 1.27 16.08
CA GLY A 258 18.76 1.77 17.32
C GLY A 258 18.69 0.68 18.40
N ASN A 259 18.34 1.08 19.63
CA ASN A 259 18.21 0.19 20.79
C ASN A 259 17.17 -0.96 20.63
N ASP A 260 16.52 -1.03 19.47
CA ASP A 260 15.68 -2.13 19.02
C ASP A 260 16.46 -3.13 18.14
N ALA A 261 17.72 -3.42 18.52
CA ALA A 261 18.56 -4.41 17.84
C ALA A 261 17.86 -5.77 17.67
N ASP A 262 16.94 -6.12 18.56
CA ASP A 262 16.14 -7.34 18.45
C ASP A 262 15.14 -7.30 17.27
N ILE A 263 14.60 -6.13 16.92
CA ILE A 263 13.70 -5.97 15.78
C ILE A 263 14.52 -5.93 14.48
N ALA A 264 15.61 -5.17 14.45
CA ALA A 264 16.50 -5.09 13.32
C ALA A 264 17.10 -6.45 12.91
N ILE A 265 17.46 -7.29 13.90
CA ILE A 265 17.99 -8.64 13.65
C ILE A 265 16.91 -9.58 13.13
N ARG A 266 15.69 -9.51 13.64
CA ARG A 266 14.58 -10.36 13.20
C ARG A 266 14.09 -10.04 11.80
N CYS A 267 14.22 -8.81 11.37
CA CYS A 267 13.72 -8.34 10.07
C CYS A 267 14.80 -8.31 8.99
N SER A 268 16.09 -8.37 9.35
CA SER A 268 17.19 -8.47 8.37
C SER A 268 17.19 -9.81 7.61
N GLU A 269 16.53 -10.84 8.13
CA GLU A 269 16.41 -12.13 7.46
C GLU A 269 15.31 -12.17 6.41
N VAL A 270 14.40 -11.21 6.40
CA VAL A 270 13.32 -11.13 5.41
C VAL A 270 13.39 -9.77 4.73
N SER A 271 13.94 -9.73 3.53
CA SER A 271 14.01 -8.49 2.73
C SER A 271 12.59 -8.07 2.25
N TRP A 272 11.77 -7.63 3.19
CA TRP A 272 10.43 -7.13 2.91
C TRP A 272 10.45 -5.92 1.98
N HIS A 273 11.44 -5.03 2.14
CA HIS A 273 11.61 -3.87 1.25
C HIS A 273 11.85 -4.29 -0.21
N GLY A 274 12.63 -5.33 -0.45
CA GLY A 274 12.88 -5.82 -1.80
C GLY A 274 11.63 -6.40 -2.47
N SER A 275 10.83 -7.15 -1.74
CA SER A 275 9.61 -7.77 -2.28
C SER A 275 8.47 -6.76 -2.42
N ILE A 276 8.25 -5.89 -1.45
CA ILE A 276 7.19 -4.87 -1.51
C ILE A 276 7.54 -3.80 -2.54
N ILE A 277 8.78 -3.32 -2.59
CA ILE A 277 9.23 -2.34 -3.59
C ILE A 277 9.08 -2.91 -4.99
N HIS A 278 9.49 -4.15 -5.23
CA HIS A 278 9.36 -4.76 -6.54
C HIS A 278 7.90 -5.04 -6.93
N TRP A 279 7.05 -5.39 -5.96
CA TRP A 279 5.64 -5.69 -6.19
C TRP A 279 4.75 -4.46 -6.37
N GLN A 280 5.05 -3.35 -5.69
CA GLN A 280 4.27 -2.12 -5.80
C GLN A 280 4.77 -1.20 -6.92
N ALA A 281 6.08 -1.13 -7.17
CA ALA A 281 6.66 -0.31 -8.23
C ALA A 281 6.35 -0.80 -9.65
N SER A 282 5.96 -2.05 -9.80
CA SER A 282 5.56 -2.63 -11.09
C SER A 282 4.06 -2.69 -11.30
N SER A 283 3.26 -1.99 -10.51
CA SER A 283 1.81 -1.93 -10.72
C SER A 283 1.49 -1.16 -12.01
N PRO A 284 0.94 -1.82 -13.04
CA PRO A 284 0.66 -1.18 -14.33
C PRO A 284 -0.65 -0.39 -14.30
N ILE A 285 -0.94 0.31 -13.20
CA ILE A 285 -2.16 1.14 -13.09
C ILE A 285 -2.20 2.19 -14.21
N SER A 286 -1.05 2.62 -14.73
CA SER A 286 -0.97 3.56 -15.84
C SER A 286 -1.24 2.95 -17.23
N LEU A 287 -1.09 1.64 -17.41
CA LEU A 287 -1.24 0.99 -18.73
C LEU A 287 -2.69 0.62 -19.08
N ILE A 288 -3.60 0.60 -18.11
CA ILE A 288 -5.00 0.19 -18.32
C ILE A 288 -5.95 1.39 -18.35
N ARG A 289 -5.49 2.58 -18.00
CA ARG A 289 -6.27 3.82 -17.98
C ARG A 289 -5.97 4.78 -19.14
N GLY A 290 -5.25 4.30 -20.18
CA GLY A 290 -5.04 4.99 -21.44
C GLY A 290 -6.09 4.66 -22.49
#